data_f956051c5e458a3e6a36e6e00e4c6b69
#
_entry.id   f956051c5e458a3e6a36e6e00e4c6b69
#
_cell.length_a   1.000
_cell.length_b   1.000
_cell.length_c   1.000
_cell.angle_alpha   90.00
_cell.angle_beta   90.00
_cell.angle_gamma   90.00
#
_symmetry.space_group_name_H-M   'P 1'
#
loop_
_entity.id
_entity.type
_entity.pdbx_description
1 polymer ?
#
loop_
_entity_poly.entity_id
_entity_poly.type
_entity_poly.pdbx_seq_one_letter_code
_entity_poly.pdbx_strand_id
1 'polypeptide(L)'
;MKWNDYRKKINYVTRGAFIDLKVPGFVPAEDYKQTWTVADEDHDGYYSFRKWFLKFYQDPTEVEFVKACFEGDMVHWEQFKNSRDLNPIYKQLKKEAEQLLLADAMRKIVEVAMDTTNKNSLTALKYLADRGTKVLGEPTNKGGRPKKEDIAKAAREMAQEDKDLMKDLARING
;
A
#
# COMPACT_ATOMS: atom_id res chain seq x y z
N MET A 1 4.13 -27.06 1.76
CA MET A 1 3.72 -26.99 0.35
C MET A 1 4.88 -27.48 -0.48
N LYS A 2 4.73 -28.54 -1.25
CA LYS A 2 5.83 -29.07 -2.09
C LYS A 2 5.67 -28.49 -3.51
N TRP A 3 6.28 -27.35 -3.75
CA TRP A 3 6.31 -26.68 -5.05
C TRP A 3 7.11 -27.43 -6.13
N ASN A 4 8.01 -28.35 -5.72
CA ASN A 4 8.91 -29.10 -6.58
C ASN A 4 8.20 -29.95 -7.66
N ASP A 5 7.03 -30.48 -7.36
CA ASP A 5 6.30 -31.33 -8.32
C ASP A 5 5.73 -30.50 -9.48
N TYR A 6 5.44 -29.24 -9.21
CA TYR A 6 4.96 -28.27 -10.18
C TYR A 6 6.07 -27.83 -11.16
N ARG A 7 7.25 -27.52 -10.62
CA ARG A 7 8.39 -26.98 -11.38
C ARG A 7 8.92 -27.92 -12.46
N LYS A 8 8.91 -29.23 -12.21
CA LYS A 8 9.49 -30.23 -13.11
C LYS A 8 8.69 -30.46 -14.38
N LYS A 9 7.40 -30.11 -14.40
CA LYS A 9 6.47 -30.53 -15.45
C LYS A 9 5.98 -29.39 -16.36
N ILE A 10 6.15 -28.12 -15.98
CA ILE A 10 5.54 -27.00 -16.70
C ILE A 10 6.49 -25.83 -16.87
N ASN A 11 7.11 -25.76 -18.02
CA ASN A 11 7.92 -24.61 -18.40
C ASN A 11 7.11 -23.38 -18.87
N TYR A 12 5.78 -23.44 -19.01
CA TYR A 12 5.12 -22.43 -19.84
C TYR A 12 3.77 -21.86 -19.35
N VAL A 13 3.13 -22.35 -18.30
CA VAL A 13 1.74 -21.95 -18.10
C VAL A 13 1.45 -21.51 -16.67
N THR A 14 1.66 -20.24 -16.39
CA THR A 14 1.16 -19.59 -15.17
C THR A 14 -0.33 -19.87 -14.95
N ARG A 15 -1.12 -19.91 -16.03
CA ARG A 15 -2.55 -20.30 -16.00
C ARG A 15 -2.77 -21.69 -15.46
N GLY A 16 -1.90 -22.64 -15.79
CA GLY A 16 -1.98 -23.99 -15.28
C GLY A 16 -1.76 -24.08 -13.77
N ALA A 17 -1.13 -23.07 -13.13
CA ALA A 17 -0.96 -23.01 -11.70
C ALA A 17 -2.25 -22.67 -10.94
N PHE A 18 -3.19 -22.02 -11.61
CA PHE A 18 -4.43 -21.55 -11.03
C PHE A 18 -5.63 -22.35 -11.54
N ILE A 19 -6.52 -22.73 -10.62
CA ILE A 19 -7.76 -23.43 -10.98
C ILE A 19 -8.74 -22.51 -11.74
N ASP A 20 -8.71 -21.22 -11.42
CA ASP A 20 -9.69 -20.25 -11.93
C ASP A 20 -9.28 -19.68 -13.30
N LEU A 21 -8.00 -19.77 -13.65
CA LEU A 21 -7.47 -19.25 -14.91
C LEU A 21 -7.49 -20.36 -15.99
N LYS A 22 -8.69 -20.64 -16.51
CA LYS A 22 -8.87 -21.67 -17.54
C LYS A 22 -8.15 -21.31 -18.84
N VAL A 23 -7.35 -22.25 -19.34
CA VAL A 23 -6.75 -22.16 -20.67
C VAL A 23 -7.62 -22.97 -21.64
N PRO A 24 -8.20 -22.36 -22.70
CA PRO A 24 -8.93 -23.11 -23.70
C PRO A 24 -8.04 -24.22 -24.33
N GLY A 25 -8.54 -25.45 -24.32
CA GLY A 25 -7.83 -26.61 -24.87
C GLY A 25 -6.72 -27.20 -23.99
N PHE A 26 -6.47 -26.64 -22.80
CA PHE A 26 -5.55 -27.23 -21.84
C PHE A 26 -6.26 -28.32 -21.03
N VAL A 27 -5.78 -29.56 -21.16
CA VAL A 27 -6.16 -30.68 -20.32
C VAL A 27 -4.96 -30.97 -19.41
N PRO A 28 -5.09 -30.80 -18.09
CA PRO A 28 -3.99 -31.14 -17.19
C PRO A 28 -3.63 -32.62 -17.32
N ALA A 29 -2.34 -32.96 -17.27
CA ALA A 29 -1.93 -34.36 -17.14
C ALA A 29 -2.51 -34.94 -15.84
N GLU A 30 -2.79 -36.25 -15.79
CA GLU A 30 -3.43 -36.92 -14.64
C GLU A 30 -2.72 -36.68 -13.30
N ASP A 31 -1.43 -36.47 -13.33
CA ASP A 31 -0.57 -36.21 -12.16
C ASP A 31 -0.35 -34.70 -11.88
N TYR A 32 -0.99 -33.82 -12.66
CA TYR A 32 -0.85 -32.38 -12.52
C TYR A 32 -1.83 -31.83 -11.48
N LYS A 33 -1.30 -31.24 -10.41
CA LYS A 33 -2.11 -30.53 -9.39
C LYS A 33 -1.97 -29.04 -9.57
N GLN A 34 -3.08 -28.39 -9.89
CA GLN A 34 -3.20 -26.97 -9.69
C GLN A 34 -3.04 -26.65 -8.20
N THR A 35 -2.43 -25.54 -7.87
CA THR A 35 -2.07 -25.23 -6.48
C THR A 35 -2.74 -23.95 -6.02
N TRP A 36 -2.96 -23.02 -6.93
CA TRP A 36 -3.40 -21.68 -6.61
C TRP A 36 -4.83 -21.41 -7.06
N THR A 37 -5.47 -20.53 -6.30
CA THR A 37 -6.69 -19.84 -6.70
C THR A 37 -6.49 -18.33 -6.67
N VAL A 38 -7.21 -17.59 -7.51
CA VAL A 38 -7.29 -16.12 -7.46
C VAL A 38 -8.30 -15.62 -6.41
N ALA A 39 -9.07 -16.52 -5.80
CA ALA A 39 -9.98 -16.17 -4.71
C ALA A 39 -9.23 -15.59 -3.51
N ASP A 40 -9.94 -14.82 -2.69
CA ASP A 40 -9.36 -14.15 -1.53
C ASP A 40 -8.93 -15.11 -0.41
N GLU A 41 -9.57 -16.28 -0.30
CA GLU A 41 -9.33 -17.30 0.72
C GLU A 41 -8.99 -18.66 0.11
N ASP A 42 -8.28 -19.48 0.89
CA ASP A 42 -8.03 -20.87 0.53
C ASP A 42 -9.35 -21.64 0.47
N HIS A 43 -9.56 -22.43 -0.58
CA HIS A 43 -10.77 -23.28 -0.70
C HIS A 43 -10.47 -24.57 -1.48
N ASP A 44 -11.20 -25.62 -1.21
CA ASP A 44 -11.16 -26.92 -1.93
C ASP A 44 -9.75 -27.50 -2.09
N GLY A 45 -8.86 -27.22 -1.15
CA GLY A 45 -7.46 -27.65 -1.19
C GLY A 45 -6.54 -26.80 -2.04
N TYR A 46 -7.04 -25.68 -2.59
CA TYR A 46 -6.25 -24.68 -3.31
C TYR A 46 -5.87 -23.51 -2.40
N TYR A 47 -4.67 -22.98 -2.59
CA TYR A 47 -4.16 -21.86 -1.81
C TYR A 47 -4.49 -20.54 -2.50
N SER A 48 -5.02 -19.58 -1.76
CA SER A 48 -5.22 -18.21 -2.23
C SER A 48 -3.87 -17.55 -2.49
N PHE A 49 -3.63 -17.20 -3.75
CA PHE A 49 -2.40 -16.50 -4.12
C PHE A 49 -2.31 -15.13 -3.44
N ARG A 50 -3.44 -14.40 -3.37
CA ARG A 50 -3.55 -13.13 -2.67
C ARG A 50 -3.18 -13.27 -1.20
N LYS A 51 -3.82 -14.17 -0.48
CA LYS A 51 -3.59 -14.41 0.96
C LYS A 51 -2.13 -14.76 1.26
N TRP A 52 -1.54 -15.65 0.45
CA TRP A 52 -0.16 -16.06 0.63
C TRP A 52 0.83 -14.95 0.27
N PHE A 53 0.61 -14.19 -0.79
CA PHE A 53 1.45 -13.06 -1.15
C PHE A 53 1.41 -11.97 -0.08
N LEU A 54 0.21 -11.58 0.36
CA LEU A 54 0.04 -10.53 1.37
C LEU A 54 0.52 -10.96 2.76
N LYS A 55 0.66 -12.25 3.06
CA LYS A 55 1.27 -12.70 4.30
C LYS A 55 2.71 -12.21 4.47
N PHE A 56 3.40 -11.93 3.38
CA PHE A 56 4.77 -11.45 3.35
C PHE A 56 4.89 -9.96 2.96
N TYR A 57 3.83 -9.18 3.13
CA TYR A 57 3.81 -7.76 2.72
C TYR A 57 4.91 -6.91 3.38
N GLN A 58 5.46 -7.34 4.51
CA GLN A 58 6.56 -6.66 5.21
C GLN A 58 7.92 -6.82 4.52
N ASP A 59 8.03 -7.76 3.58
CA ASP A 59 9.23 -7.95 2.77
C ASP A 59 9.04 -7.34 1.36
N PRO A 60 9.48 -6.09 1.12
CA PRO A 60 9.34 -5.44 -0.18
C PRO A 60 10.20 -6.10 -1.27
N THR A 61 11.16 -6.95 -0.88
CA THR A 61 12.06 -7.68 -1.79
C THR A 61 11.48 -8.99 -2.30
N GLU A 62 10.38 -9.46 -1.67
CA GLU A 62 9.68 -10.71 -1.99
C GLU A 62 10.50 -11.99 -1.74
N VAL A 63 11.68 -11.86 -1.14
CA VAL A 63 12.60 -12.99 -0.90
C VAL A 63 11.97 -14.04 0.01
N GLU A 64 11.30 -13.61 1.10
CA GLU A 64 10.68 -14.54 2.04
C GLU A 64 9.46 -15.25 1.41
N PHE A 65 8.69 -14.54 0.60
CA PHE A 65 7.61 -15.15 -0.17
C PHE A 65 8.17 -16.19 -1.16
N VAL A 66 9.23 -15.86 -1.89
CA VAL A 66 9.84 -16.76 -2.86
C VAL A 66 10.47 -17.98 -2.18
N LYS A 67 11.09 -17.81 -1.02
CA LYS A 67 11.57 -18.94 -0.21
C LYS A 67 10.43 -19.87 0.20
N ALA A 68 9.33 -19.31 0.67
CA ALA A 68 8.20 -20.09 1.16
C ALA A 68 7.43 -20.81 0.04
N CYS A 69 7.25 -20.16 -1.13
CA CYS A 69 6.36 -20.62 -2.18
C CYS A 69 7.08 -21.15 -3.44
N PHE A 70 8.32 -20.74 -3.67
CA PHE A 70 9.10 -21.04 -4.88
C PHE A 70 10.47 -21.66 -4.57
N GLU A 71 10.66 -22.17 -3.34
CA GLU A 71 11.92 -22.80 -2.89
C GLU A 71 13.16 -21.90 -3.08
N GLY A 72 12.96 -20.58 -3.07
CA GLY A 72 14.00 -19.58 -3.23
C GLY A 72 14.39 -19.30 -4.68
N ASP A 73 13.71 -19.87 -5.68
CA ASP A 73 14.03 -19.64 -7.10
C ASP A 73 13.48 -18.29 -7.58
N MET A 74 14.30 -17.26 -7.42
CA MET A 74 13.98 -15.90 -7.87
C MET A 74 13.82 -15.80 -9.39
N VAL A 75 14.55 -16.61 -10.17
CA VAL A 75 14.45 -16.58 -11.65
C VAL A 75 13.08 -17.09 -12.09
N HIS A 76 12.65 -18.20 -11.50
CA HIS A 76 11.31 -18.72 -11.76
C HIS A 76 10.21 -17.73 -11.31
N TRP A 77 10.38 -17.11 -10.14
CA TRP A 77 9.47 -16.08 -9.65
C TRP A 77 9.36 -14.90 -10.61
N GLU A 78 10.49 -14.37 -11.11
CA GLU A 78 10.50 -13.29 -12.09
C GLU A 78 9.74 -13.64 -13.37
N GLN A 79 9.93 -14.84 -13.89
CA GLN A 79 9.19 -15.31 -15.07
C GLN A 79 7.70 -15.46 -14.78
N PHE A 80 7.34 -15.97 -13.59
CA PHE A 80 5.98 -16.22 -13.17
C PHE A 80 5.20 -14.91 -13.00
N LYS A 81 5.72 -13.95 -12.23
CA LYS A 81 5.05 -12.66 -11.99
C LYS A 81 4.94 -11.78 -13.23
N ASN A 82 5.87 -11.93 -14.19
CA ASN A 82 5.87 -11.19 -15.44
C ASN A 82 5.05 -11.89 -16.55
N SER A 83 4.45 -13.03 -16.29
CA SER A 83 3.59 -13.70 -17.24
C SER A 83 2.36 -12.85 -17.57
N ARG A 84 1.85 -12.99 -18.80
CA ARG A 84 0.71 -12.18 -19.29
C ARG A 84 -0.49 -12.19 -18.35
N ASP A 85 -0.80 -13.34 -17.79
CA ASP A 85 -2.04 -13.54 -17.03
C ASP A 85 -1.89 -13.15 -15.55
N LEU A 86 -0.71 -13.39 -14.97
CA LEU A 86 -0.47 -13.03 -13.57
C LEU A 86 -0.03 -11.58 -13.37
N ASN A 87 0.64 -10.98 -14.32
CA ASN A 87 1.19 -9.62 -14.16
C ASN A 87 0.18 -8.57 -13.71
N PRO A 88 -1.08 -8.53 -14.25
CA PRO A 88 -2.10 -7.60 -13.75
C PRO A 88 -2.46 -7.85 -12.28
N ILE A 89 -2.65 -9.12 -11.92
CA ILE A 89 -2.99 -9.55 -10.55
C ILE A 89 -1.83 -9.20 -9.61
N TYR A 90 -0.60 -9.56 -9.98
CA TYR A 90 0.58 -9.24 -9.20
C TYR A 90 0.75 -7.74 -8.95
N LYS A 91 0.55 -6.88 -9.97
CA LYS A 91 0.65 -5.43 -9.79
C LYS A 91 -0.37 -4.89 -8.80
N GLN A 92 -1.58 -5.43 -8.81
CA GLN A 92 -2.62 -5.07 -7.84
C GLN A 92 -2.21 -5.50 -6.42
N LEU A 93 -1.75 -6.74 -6.26
CA LEU A 93 -1.32 -7.27 -4.97
C LEU A 93 -0.08 -6.56 -4.43
N LYS A 94 0.86 -6.19 -5.30
CA LYS A 94 2.04 -5.39 -4.93
C LYS A 94 1.63 -4.04 -4.36
N LYS A 95 0.71 -3.35 -5.04
CA LYS A 95 0.16 -2.08 -4.53
C LYS A 95 -0.54 -2.24 -3.19
N GLU A 96 -1.30 -3.32 -3.01
CA GLU A 96 -1.96 -3.63 -1.73
C GLU A 96 -0.94 -3.90 -0.62
N ALA A 97 0.10 -4.69 -0.90
CA ALA A 97 1.19 -4.95 0.03
C ALA A 97 1.92 -3.66 0.45
N GLU A 98 2.19 -2.77 -0.50
CA GLU A 98 2.79 -1.46 -0.23
C GLU A 98 1.89 -0.58 0.66
N GLN A 99 0.57 -0.63 0.47
CA GLN A 99 -0.39 0.08 1.33
C GLN A 99 -0.41 -0.48 2.75
N LEU A 100 -0.37 -1.80 2.91
CA LEU A 100 -0.30 -2.44 4.22
C LEU A 100 1.00 -2.09 4.95
N LEU A 101 2.13 -2.13 4.25
CA LEU A 101 3.43 -1.75 4.80
C LEU A 101 3.44 -0.27 5.25
N LEU A 102 2.86 0.62 4.44
CA LEU A 102 2.72 2.02 4.78
C LEU A 102 1.81 2.21 6.01
N ALA A 103 0.69 1.50 6.08
CA ALA A 103 -0.22 1.57 7.22
C ALA A 103 0.47 1.11 8.52
N ASP A 104 1.28 0.06 8.46
CA ASP A 104 2.06 -0.41 9.61
C ASP A 104 3.13 0.60 10.03
N ALA A 105 3.85 1.18 9.07
CA ALA A 105 4.81 2.23 9.34
C ALA A 105 4.16 3.44 10.02
N MET A 106 2.98 3.86 9.54
CA MET A 106 2.23 4.96 10.13
C MET A 106 1.75 4.64 11.55
N ARG A 107 1.28 3.40 11.81
CA ARG A 107 0.92 2.98 13.18
C ARG A 107 2.10 3.09 14.14
N LYS A 108 3.27 2.61 13.75
CA LYS A 108 4.50 2.74 14.55
C LYS A 108 4.90 4.20 14.81
N ILE A 109 4.73 5.07 13.82
CA ILE A 109 5.00 6.51 14.02
C ILE A 109 4.03 7.11 15.02
N VAL A 110 2.73 6.73 14.97
CA VAL A 110 1.73 7.16 15.95
C VAL A 110 2.09 6.66 17.36
N GLU A 111 2.47 5.40 17.50
CA GLU A 111 2.92 4.84 18.79
C GLU A 111 4.08 5.63 19.38
N VAL A 112 5.12 5.91 18.58
CA VAL A 112 6.27 6.73 19.00
C VAL A 112 5.85 8.16 19.36
N ALA A 113 4.91 8.75 18.61
CA ALA A 113 4.41 10.11 18.88
C ALA A 113 3.64 10.20 20.20
N MET A 114 2.91 9.16 20.57
CA MET A 114 2.12 9.12 21.81
C MET A 114 2.95 8.73 23.04
N ASP A 115 4.12 8.15 22.86
CA ASP A 115 5.04 7.81 23.95
C ASP A 115 5.84 9.04 24.38
N THR A 116 5.37 9.70 25.44
CA THR A 116 6.01 10.92 26.01
C THR A 116 7.40 10.66 26.57
N THR A 117 7.76 9.40 26.84
CA THR A 117 9.09 9.03 27.33
C THR A 117 10.11 8.87 26.19
N ASN A 118 9.63 8.73 24.97
CA ASN A 118 10.49 8.54 23.81
C ASN A 118 11.05 9.88 23.32
N LYS A 119 12.39 9.97 23.26
CA LYS A 119 13.10 11.17 22.78
C LYS A 119 12.73 11.61 21.36
N ASN A 120 12.16 10.71 20.55
CA ASN A 120 11.76 10.98 19.18
C ASN A 120 10.26 11.35 19.05
N SER A 121 9.50 11.41 20.15
CA SER A 121 8.05 11.68 20.13
C SER A 121 7.69 13.00 19.44
N LEU A 122 8.44 14.07 19.74
CA LEU A 122 8.22 15.38 19.12
C LEU A 122 8.47 15.36 17.60
N THR A 123 9.49 14.62 17.14
CA THR A 123 9.79 14.47 15.72
C THR A 123 8.67 13.69 15.01
N ALA A 124 8.17 12.63 15.64
CA ALA A 124 7.06 11.84 15.13
C ALA A 124 5.76 12.67 15.05
N LEU A 125 5.47 13.49 16.07
CA LEU A 125 4.33 14.42 16.07
C LEU A 125 4.41 15.43 14.93
N LYS A 126 5.58 16.05 14.72
CA LYS A 126 5.80 16.98 13.60
C LYS A 126 5.57 16.29 12.24
N TYR A 127 6.08 15.07 12.06
CA TYR A 127 5.87 14.29 10.85
C TYR A 127 4.38 14.01 10.60
N LEU A 128 3.62 13.65 11.64
CA LEU A 128 2.18 13.40 11.53
C LEU A 128 1.41 14.68 11.20
N ALA A 129 1.78 15.81 11.81
CA ALA A 129 1.17 17.11 11.52
C ALA A 129 1.39 17.54 10.07
N ASP A 130 2.64 17.45 9.58
CA ASP A 130 2.98 17.77 8.18
C ASP A 130 2.24 16.88 7.18
N ARG A 131 2.02 15.62 7.52
CA ARG A 131 1.27 14.69 6.66
C ARG A 131 -0.23 14.94 6.73
N GLY A 132 -0.75 15.26 7.90
CA GLY A 132 -2.15 15.62 8.09
C GLY A 132 -2.54 16.85 7.27
N THR A 133 -1.74 17.89 7.29
CA THR A 133 -1.97 19.10 6.48
C THR A 133 -1.96 18.82 4.99
N LYS A 134 -1.09 17.93 4.51
CA LYS A 134 -1.07 17.50 3.10
C LYS A 134 -2.33 16.74 2.68
N VAL A 135 -2.85 15.91 3.56
CA VAL A 135 -4.09 15.13 3.30
C VAL A 135 -5.31 16.04 3.28
N LEU A 136 -5.33 17.08 4.12
CA LEU A 136 -6.43 18.06 4.20
C LEU A 136 -6.39 19.10 3.07
N GLY A 137 -5.38 19.02 2.18
CA GLY A 137 -5.28 19.92 1.03
C GLY A 137 -4.81 21.34 1.36
N GLU A 138 -4.32 21.58 2.57
CA GLU A 138 -3.68 22.84 2.90
C GLU A 138 -2.38 23.00 2.11
N PRO A 139 -2.13 24.18 1.53
CA PRO A 139 -0.92 24.41 0.75
C PRO A 139 0.29 24.19 1.66
N THR A 140 1.07 23.16 1.33
CA THR A 140 2.37 22.98 1.98
C THR A 140 3.18 24.25 1.74
N ASN A 141 3.43 25.02 2.77
CA ASN A 141 4.40 26.09 2.72
C ASN A 141 5.73 25.46 2.25
N LYS A 142 6.01 25.58 0.95
CA LYS A 142 7.34 25.32 0.41
C LYS A 142 8.23 26.23 1.20
N GLY A 143 9.08 25.69 2.08
CA GLY A 143 9.87 26.38 3.08
C GLY A 143 10.69 27.56 2.55
N GLY A 144 10.01 28.62 2.25
CA GLY A 144 10.51 29.94 1.90
C GLY A 144 9.78 30.93 2.82
N ARG A 145 10.53 31.90 3.33
CA ARG A 145 9.96 33.03 4.07
C ARG A 145 8.81 33.62 3.25
N PRO A 146 7.58 33.73 3.79
CA PRO A 146 6.45 34.28 3.04
C PRO A 146 6.85 35.64 2.47
N LYS A 147 6.50 35.89 1.20
CA LYS A 147 6.80 37.16 0.55
C LYS A 147 6.12 38.27 1.34
N LYS A 148 6.76 39.44 1.45
CA LYS A 148 6.18 40.60 2.12
C LYS A 148 4.77 40.94 1.63
N GLU A 149 4.51 40.68 0.35
CA GLU A 149 3.22 40.88 -0.30
C GLU A 149 2.14 39.95 0.24
N ASP A 150 2.47 38.66 0.48
CA ASP A 150 1.54 37.66 1.04
C ASP A 150 1.20 37.97 2.50
N ILE A 151 2.19 38.43 3.28
CA ILE A 151 1.97 38.88 4.67
C ILE A 151 1.08 40.14 4.68
N ALA A 152 1.33 41.10 3.77
CA ALA A 152 0.54 42.32 3.69
C ALA A 152 -0.91 42.04 3.22
N LYS A 153 -1.12 41.05 2.36
CA LYS A 153 -2.43 40.63 1.91
C LYS A 153 -3.20 39.95 3.04
N ALA A 154 -2.62 38.99 3.72
CA ALA A 154 -3.22 38.31 4.88
C ALA A 154 -3.57 39.30 6.01
N ALA A 155 -2.68 40.28 6.29
CA ALA A 155 -2.98 41.32 7.28
C ALA A 155 -4.17 42.23 6.88
N ARG A 156 -4.33 42.51 5.59
CA ARG A 156 -5.48 43.29 5.09
C ARG A 156 -6.79 42.49 5.16
N GLU A 157 -6.75 41.19 4.85
CA GLU A 157 -7.90 40.31 4.95
C GLU A 157 -8.37 40.18 6.41
N MET A 158 -7.44 39.94 7.35
CA MET A 158 -7.76 39.93 8.79
C MET A 158 -8.36 41.26 9.28
N ALA A 159 -7.75 42.39 8.87
CA ALA A 159 -8.29 43.72 9.27
C ALA A 159 -9.67 44.02 8.67
N GLN A 160 -10.01 43.40 7.55
CA GLN A 160 -11.36 43.55 6.96
C GLN A 160 -12.38 42.66 7.69
N GLU A 161 -12.01 41.43 8.03
CA GLU A 161 -12.84 40.54 8.84
C GLU A 161 -13.15 41.14 10.21
N ASP A 162 -12.15 41.74 10.91
CA ASP A 162 -12.34 42.42 12.19
C ASP A 162 -13.31 43.59 12.07
N LYS A 163 -13.26 44.39 10.98
CA LYS A 163 -14.21 45.50 10.75
C LYS A 163 -15.61 44.98 10.47
N ASP A 164 -15.76 43.89 9.75
CA ASP A 164 -17.08 43.34 9.48
C ASP A 164 -17.69 42.70 10.74
N LEU A 165 -16.85 42.04 11.56
CA LEU A 165 -17.25 41.52 12.85
C LEU A 165 -17.70 42.63 13.82
N MET A 166 -17.01 43.79 13.86
CA MET A 166 -17.39 44.95 14.66
C MET A 166 -18.71 45.58 14.19
N LYS A 167 -18.97 45.61 12.88
CA LYS A 167 -20.26 46.07 12.33
C LYS A 167 -21.42 45.15 12.73
N ASP A 168 -21.19 43.84 12.69
CA ASP A 168 -22.20 42.85 13.07
C ASP A 168 -22.49 42.92 14.60
N LEU A 169 -21.46 43.09 15.43
CA LEU A 169 -21.63 43.31 16.87
C LEU A 169 -22.42 44.62 17.19
N ALA A 170 -22.14 45.70 16.45
CA ALA A 170 -22.88 46.95 16.59
C ALA A 170 -24.37 46.83 16.18
N ARG A 171 -24.66 45.91 15.25
CA ARG A 171 -26.01 45.63 14.76
C ARG A 171 -26.83 44.76 15.72
N ILE A 172 -26.16 43.94 16.54
CA ILE A 172 -26.80 43.08 17.53
C ILE A 172 -27.09 43.84 18.85
N ASN A 173 -26.30 44.87 19.15
CA ASN A 173 -26.39 45.64 20.39
C ASN A 173 -27.16 46.97 20.27
N GLY A 174 -27.72 47.28 19.10
CA GLY A 174 -28.57 48.44 18.85
C GLY A 174 -30.01 48.02 18.56
#